data_9ea490ea507417c78b4e5d50f1951684
#
_entry.id   9ea490ea507417c78b4e5d50f1951684
#
_cell.length_a   1.000
_cell.length_b   1.000
_cell.length_c   1.000
_cell.angle_alpha   90.00
_cell.angle_beta   90.00
_cell.angle_gamma   90.00
#
_symmetry.space_group_name_H-M   'P 1'
#
loop_
_entity.id
_entity.type
_entity.pdbx_description
1 polymer ?
#
loop_
_entity_poly.entity_id
_entity_poly.type
_entity_poly.pdbx_seq_one_letter_code
_entity_poly.pdbx_strand_id
1 'polypeptide(L)'
;MVDLHTLQIIALLLLAGAVGGFLNTAASSGSAVTLPALIALGLHPMLANTTNRVPVLIGFAVAIWKFHRAGEMPWREGTRFTLVMVAGAVIGAIAAAAIDDYNTSLVVTAAVIMALAVLCVNPARWLRADHTHLPRETGPFVMFLMFLVGIWTGLVVLDSGTYALAVLVLAAHYSIRQANAIKALAIGTAVAVSLLIFGWHGQVEWAWAIPLSIGSILGSLAGVRVALSPHAAKWVFRLLLAVLAFEVIRLVAGLL
;
A
#
# COMPACT_ATOMS: atom_id res chain seq x y z
N MET A 1 11.20 -34.66 0.42
CA MET A 1 11.94 -33.84 1.39
C MET A 1 11.98 -32.41 0.84
N VAL A 2 11.55 -31.41 1.60
CA VAL A 2 11.74 -29.99 1.20
C VAL A 2 13.23 -29.73 1.28
N ASP A 3 13.85 -29.25 0.20
CA ASP A 3 15.28 -28.98 0.20
C ASP A 3 15.61 -27.68 0.98
N LEU A 4 16.87 -27.51 1.35
CA LEU A 4 17.33 -26.36 2.12
C LEU A 4 17.07 -25.04 1.39
N HIS A 5 17.19 -25.04 0.07
CA HIS A 5 16.95 -23.86 -0.77
C HIS A 5 15.48 -23.42 -0.72
N THR A 6 14.54 -24.36 -0.82
CA THR A 6 13.09 -24.08 -0.69
C THR A 6 12.76 -23.51 0.70
N LEU A 7 13.36 -24.05 1.77
CA LEU A 7 13.17 -23.51 3.11
C LEU A 7 13.69 -22.07 3.25
N GLN A 8 14.82 -21.75 2.65
CA GLN A 8 15.38 -20.39 2.63
C GLN A 8 14.47 -19.41 1.91
N ILE A 9 13.91 -19.79 0.75
CA ILE A 9 12.95 -18.97 0.00
C ILE A 9 11.70 -18.70 0.85
N ILE A 10 11.13 -19.75 1.46
CA ILE A 10 9.94 -19.59 2.32
C ILE A 10 10.23 -18.66 3.50
N ALA A 11 11.38 -18.79 4.16
CA ALA A 11 11.78 -17.94 5.27
C ALA A 11 11.94 -16.48 4.84
N LEU A 12 12.54 -16.23 3.66
CA LEU A 12 12.68 -14.90 3.08
C LEU A 12 11.33 -14.28 2.77
N LEU A 13 10.41 -15.05 2.16
CA LEU A 13 9.06 -14.59 1.85
C LEU A 13 8.24 -14.28 3.11
N LEU A 14 8.35 -15.10 4.15
CA LEU A 14 7.72 -14.84 5.46
C LEU A 14 8.25 -13.53 6.06
N LEU A 15 9.55 -13.32 6.03
CA LEU A 15 10.19 -12.11 6.55
C LEU A 15 9.79 -10.88 5.73
N ALA A 16 9.90 -10.96 4.40
CA ALA A 16 9.48 -9.89 3.50
C ALA A 16 8.00 -9.54 3.68
N GLY A 17 7.14 -10.56 3.81
CA GLY A 17 5.73 -10.39 4.13
C GLY A 17 5.50 -9.69 5.47
N ALA A 18 6.25 -10.07 6.52
CA ALA A 18 6.13 -9.45 7.85
C ALA A 18 6.55 -7.97 7.81
N VAL A 19 7.69 -7.66 7.20
CA VAL A 19 8.13 -6.26 7.02
C VAL A 19 7.15 -5.49 6.14
N GLY A 20 6.73 -6.06 5.01
CA GLY A 20 5.77 -5.44 4.11
C GLY A 20 4.41 -5.18 4.76
N GLY A 21 3.85 -6.15 5.47
CA GLY A 21 2.59 -6.01 6.21
C GLY A 21 2.67 -4.94 7.29
N PHE A 22 3.78 -4.91 8.05
CA PHE A 22 4.04 -3.85 9.03
C PHE A 22 4.06 -2.47 8.38
N LEU A 23 4.85 -2.30 7.32
CA LEU A 23 4.99 -1.03 6.63
C LEU A 23 3.67 -0.61 5.94
N ASN A 24 2.94 -1.51 5.29
CA ASN A 24 1.66 -1.20 4.67
C ASN A 24 0.64 -0.64 5.67
N THR A 25 0.65 -1.16 6.89
CA THR A 25 -0.30 -0.76 7.92
C THR A 25 0.16 0.48 8.69
N ALA A 26 1.44 0.53 9.05
CA ALA A 26 2.00 1.64 9.82
C ALA A 26 2.31 2.87 8.95
N ALA A 27 2.88 2.66 7.75
CA ALA A 27 3.45 3.73 6.94
C ALA A 27 2.91 3.81 5.51
N SER A 28 2.41 2.72 4.93
CA SER A 28 1.82 2.66 3.58
C SER A 28 2.70 2.19 2.43
N SER A 29 3.95 1.87 2.66
CA SER A 29 4.93 1.53 1.60
C SER A 29 5.49 0.10 1.74
N GLY A 30 4.67 -0.85 2.17
CA GLY A 30 5.12 -2.24 2.34
C GLY A 30 5.47 -2.94 1.02
N SER A 31 4.83 -2.53 -0.07
CA SER A 31 5.14 -3.03 -1.41
C SER A 31 6.55 -2.67 -1.88
N ALA A 32 7.17 -1.63 -1.30
CA ALA A 32 8.57 -1.27 -1.53
C ALA A 32 9.56 -2.37 -1.09
N VAL A 33 9.15 -3.24 -0.20
CA VAL A 33 9.94 -4.39 0.26
C VAL A 33 9.53 -5.67 -0.46
N THR A 34 8.22 -5.93 -0.52
CA THR A 34 7.71 -7.21 -1.03
C THR A 34 7.83 -7.36 -2.54
N LEU A 35 7.60 -6.28 -3.31
CA LEU A 35 7.71 -6.31 -4.77
C LEU A 35 9.15 -6.61 -5.24
N PRO A 36 10.19 -5.89 -4.76
CA PRO A 36 11.55 -6.22 -5.10
C PRO A 36 12.01 -7.60 -4.63
N ALA A 37 11.52 -8.08 -3.47
CA ALA A 37 11.83 -9.41 -3.01
C ALA A 37 11.32 -10.48 -3.98
N LEU A 38 10.10 -10.32 -4.51
CA LEU A 38 9.53 -11.20 -5.53
C LEU A 38 10.33 -11.15 -6.83
N ILE A 39 10.73 -9.98 -7.30
CA ILE A 39 11.53 -9.80 -8.51
C ILE A 39 12.92 -10.41 -8.33
N ALA A 40 13.56 -10.18 -7.20
CA ALA A 40 14.89 -10.78 -6.89
C ALA A 40 14.87 -12.31 -6.82
N LEU A 41 13.72 -12.88 -6.49
CA LEU A 41 13.50 -14.32 -6.52
C LEU A 41 13.16 -14.85 -7.93
N GLY A 42 13.05 -13.99 -8.95
CA GLY A 42 12.91 -14.36 -10.36
C GLY A 42 11.51 -14.17 -10.96
N LEU A 43 10.56 -13.53 -10.25
CA LEU A 43 9.29 -13.19 -10.87
C LEU A 43 9.45 -11.98 -11.82
N HIS A 44 8.81 -12.07 -12.98
CA HIS A 44 8.68 -10.92 -13.86
C HIS A 44 7.90 -9.77 -13.15
N PRO A 45 8.22 -8.49 -13.44
CA PRO A 45 7.64 -7.35 -12.74
C PRO A 45 6.11 -7.37 -12.65
N MET A 46 5.43 -7.72 -13.74
CA MET A 46 3.96 -7.81 -13.77
C MET A 46 3.45 -8.93 -12.85
N LEU A 47 4.03 -10.13 -12.92
CA LEU A 47 3.64 -11.25 -12.06
C LEU A 47 3.96 -10.98 -10.57
N ALA A 48 5.07 -10.30 -10.29
CA ALA A 48 5.41 -9.85 -8.94
C ALA A 48 4.39 -8.83 -8.42
N ASN A 49 3.98 -7.84 -9.25
CA ASN A 49 2.97 -6.84 -8.87
C ASN A 49 1.60 -7.49 -8.58
N THR A 50 1.18 -8.45 -9.39
CA THR A 50 -0.11 -9.13 -9.19
C THR A 50 -0.08 -10.08 -7.99
N THR A 51 1.00 -10.86 -7.82
CA THR A 51 1.22 -11.76 -6.69
C THR A 51 1.28 -11.00 -5.36
N ASN A 52 1.94 -9.83 -5.34
CA ASN A 52 2.04 -8.98 -4.17
C ASN A 52 0.68 -8.45 -3.65
N ARG A 53 -0.36 -8.45 -4.49
CA ARG A 53 -1.70 -8.01 -4.07
C ARG A 53 -2.31 -8.93 -3.01
N VAL A 54 -1.99 -10.22 -3.01
CA VAL A 54 -2.52 -11.18 -2.04
C VAL A 54 -2.10 -10.84 -0.60
N PRO A 55 -0.79 -10.73 -0.26
CA PRO A 55 -0.38 -10.34 1.08
C PRO A 55 -0.82 -8.93 1.47
N VAL A 56 -0.93 -7.99 0.51
CA VAL A 56 -1.46 -6.64 0.74
C VAL A 56 -2.93 -6.69 1.15
N LEU A 57 -3.76 -7.46 0.44
CA LEU A 57 -5.17 -7.66 0.77
C LEU A 57 -5.35 -8.25 2.16
N ILE A 58 -4.62 -9.33 2.45
CA ILE A 58 -4.69 -10.02 3.76
C ILE A 58 -4.25 -9.07 4.88
N GLY A 59 -3.15 -8.33 4.68
CA GLY A 59 -2.68 -7.34 5.65
C GLY A 59 -3.69 -6.23 5.93
N PHE A 60 -4.35 -5.71 4.90
CA PHE A 60 -5.40 -4.70 5.08
C PHE A 60 -6.68 -5.28 5.70
N ALA A 61 -7.04 -6.54 5.44
CA ALA A 61 -8.15 -7.17 6.14
C ALA A 61 -7.91 -7.22 7.66
N VAL A 62 -6.69 -7.57 8.08
CA VAL A 62 -6.27 -7.51 9.49
C VAL A 62 -6.34 -6.07 10.03
N ALA A 63 -5.86 -5.09 9.26
CA ALA A 63 -5.88 -3.69 9.64
C ALA A 63 -7.30 -3.15 9.82
N ILE A 64 -8.20 -3.41 8.87
CA ILE A 64 -9.62 -3.02 8.93
C ILE A 64 -10.28 -3.58 10.20
N TRP A 65 -10.08 -4.87 10.47
CA TRP A 65 -10.62 -5.50 11.68
C TRP A 65 -10.11 -4.81 12.96
N LYS A 66 -8.80 -4.49 13.05
CA LYS A 66 -8.20 -3.84 14.20
C LYS A 66 -8.65 -2.39 14.37
N PHE A 67 -8.69 -1.60 13.29
CA PHE A 67 -9.18 -0.21 13.33
C PHE A 67 -10.67 -0.15 13.71
N HIS A 68 -11.47 -1.11 13.20
CA HIS A 68 -12.88 -1.24 13.61
C HIS A 68 -13.00 -1.51 15.11
N ARG A 69 -12.25 -2.48 15.64
CA ARG A 69 -12.25 -2.78 17.09
C ARG A 69 -11.76 -1.64 17.97
N ALA A 70 -10.88 -0.80 17.43
CA ALA A 70 -10.38 0.38 18.12
C ALA A 70 -11.34 1.59 18.06
N GLY A 71 -12.47 1.50 17.35
CA GLY A 71 -13.41 2.61 17.17
C GLY A 71 -12.92 3.73 16.26
N GLU A 72 -11.82 3.51 15.54
CA GLU A 72 -11.16 4.53 14.68
C GLU A 72 -11.65 4.50 13.21
N MET A 73 -12.59 3.62 12.87
CA MET A 73 -13.08 3.45 11.49
C MET A 73 -14.27 4.38 11.21
N PRO A 74 -14.11 5.45 10.43
CA PRO A 74 -15.21 6.31 10.00
C PRO A 74 -15.91 5.67 8.79
N TRP A 75 -16.79 4.70 9.04
CA TRP A 75 -17.42 3.86 8.01
C TRP A 75 -18.10 4.64 6.89
N ARG A 76 -18.85 5.69 7.23
CA ARG A 76 -19.63 6.46 6.25
C ARG A 76 -18.73 7.14 5.22
N GLU A 77 -17.71 7.86 5.68
CA GLU A 77 -16.74 8.54 4.85
C GLU A 77 -15.80 7.55 4.17
N GLY A 78 -15.34 6.55 4.92
CA GLY A 78 -14.50 5.47 4.41
C GLY A 78 -15.13 4.75 3.23
N THR A 79 -16.42 4.43 3.29
CA THR A 79 -17.15 3.78 2.19
C THR A 79 -17.22 4.68 0.96
N ARG A 80 -17.46 5.99 1.13
CA ARG A 80 -17.48 6.93 0.00
C ARG A 80 -16.14 6.97 -0.74
N PHE A 81 -15.04 7.11 0.00
CA PHE A 81 -13.69 7.08 -0.58
C PHE A 81 -13.39 5.73 -1.24
N THR A 82 -13.83 4.64 -0.62
CA THR A 82 -13.65 3.29 -1.16
C THR A 82 -14.34 3.10 -2.50
N LEU A 83 -15.60 3.51 -2.63
CA LEU A 83 -16.35 3.38 -3.88
C LEU A 83 -15.68 4.12 -5.04
N VAL A 84 -15.24 5.35 -4.79
CA VAL A 84 -14.55 6.17 -5.80
C VAL A 84 -13.19 5.56 -6.16
N MET A 85 -12.45 5.09 -5.16
CA MET A 85 -11.16 4.46 -5.37
C MET A 85 -11.27 3.12 -6.13
N VAL A 86 -12.29 2.32 -5.83
CA VAL A 86 -12.57 1.05 -6.56
C VAL A 86 -12.89 1.33 -8.03
N ALA A 87 -13.70 2.36 -8.32
CA ALA A 87 -13.97 2.74 -9.72
C ALA A 87 -12.68 3.05 -10.49
N GLY A 88 -11.77 3.81 -9.87
CA GLY A 88 -10.44 4.06 -10.45
C GLY A 88 -9.60 2.78 -10.58
N ALA A 89 -9.63 1.91 -9.56
CA ALA A 89 -8.83 0.69 -9.54
C ALA A 89 -9.24 -0.32 -10.63
N VAL A 90 -10.51 -0.40 -10.99
CA VAL A 90 -10.97 -1.20 -12.13
C VAL A 90 -10.32 -0.71 -13.43
N ILE A 91 -10.34 0.60 -13.68
CA ILE A 91 -9.71 1.19 -14.87
C ILE A 91 -8.21 0.91 -14.87
N GLY A 92 -7.54 1.15 -13.73
CA GLY A 92 -6.11 0.89 -13.60
C GLY A 92 -5.73 -0.58 -13.79
N ALA A 93 -6.50 -1.51 -13.25
CA ALA A 93 -6.25 -2.94 -13.38
C ALA A 93 -6.43 -3.44 -14.83
N ILE A 94 -7.46 -2.95 -15.52
CA ILE A 94 -7.68 -3.26 -16.94
C ILE A 94 -6.52 -2.70 -17.79
N ALA A 95 -6.09 -1.47 -17.51
CA ALA A 95 -4.95 -0.87 -18.22
C ALA A 95 -3.66 -1.65 -17.93
N ALA A 96 -3.41 -2.06 -16.68
CA ALA A 96 -2.23 -2.83 -16.30
C ALA A 96 -2.16 -4.19 -17.01
N ALA A 97 -3.29 -4.85 -17.23
CA ALA A 97 -3.33 -6.12 -17.94
C ALA A 97 -2.90 -6.02 -19.41
N ALA A 98 -2.87 -4.80 -19.96
CA ALA A 98 -2.44 -4.50 -21.34
C ALA A 98 -1.01 -3.93 -21.44
N ILE A 99 -0.32 -3.69 -20.31
CA ILE A 99 1.03 -3.11 -20.25
C ILE A 99 2.07 -4.24 -20.23
N ASP A 100 3.15 -4.09 -21.00
CA ASP A 100 4.29 -4.99 -21.00
C ASP A 100 5.25 -4.75 -19.80
N ASP A 101 6.20 -5.65 -19.59
CA ASP A 101 7.16 -5.58 -18.47
C ASP A 101 8.06 -4.34 -18.50
N TYR A 102 8.47 -3.88 -19.71
CA TYR A 102 9.30 -2.69 -19.84
C TYR A 102 8.57 -1.43 -19.37
N ASN A 103 7.33 -1.26 -19.81
CA ASN A 103 6.50 -0.13 -19.41
C ASN A 103 6.13 -0.21 -17.93
N THR A 104 5.95 -1.41 -17.37
CA THR A 104 5.74 -1.61 -15.93
C THR A 104 6.92 -1.08 -15.12
N SER A 105 8.16 -1.32 -15.54
CA SER A 105 9.35 -0.81 -14.87
C SER A 105 9.42 0.72 -14.87
N LEU A 106 9.07 1.36 -15.99
CA LEU A 106 8.98 2.83 -16.08
C LEU A 106 7.90 3.40 -15.14
N VAL A 107 6.75 2.74 -15.07
CA VAL A 107 5.65 3.12 -14.16
C VAL A 107 6.10 3.03 -12.70
N VAL A 108 6.79 1.96 -12.31
CA VAL A 108 7.35 1.81 -10.95
C VAL A 108 8.34 2.92 -10.62
N THR A 109 9.24 3.26 -11.56
CA THR A 109 10.21 4.35 -11.38
C THR A 109 9.51 5.70 -11.19
N ALA A 110 8.52 6.00 -12.03
CA ALA A 110 7.71 7.21 -11.91
C ALA A 110 6.96 7.28 -10.56
N ALA A 111 6.51 6.13 -10.04
CA ALA A 111 5.88 6.02 -8.73
C ALA A 111 6.80 6.52 -7.61
N VAL A 112 8.00 5.98 -7.55
CA VAL A 112 8.97 6.33 -6.48
C VAL A 112 9.26 7.84 -6.51
N ILE A 113 9.49 8.40 -7.70
CA ILE A 113 9.74 9.84 -7.86
C ILE A 113 8.54 10.67 -7.39
N MET A 114 7.33 10.27 -7.77
CA MET A 114 6.11 10.98 -7.38
C MET A 114 5.84 10.85 -5.88
N ALA A 115 6.05 9.68 -5.27
CA ALA A 115 5.90 9.49 -3.82
C ALA A 115 6.86 10.37 -3.04
N LEU A 116 8.11 10.47 -3.50
CA LEU A 116 9.10 11.38 -2.92
C LEU A 116 8.65 12.84 -3.01
N ALA A 117 8.19 13.28 -4.19
CA ALA A 117 7.68 14.63 -4.40
C ALA A 117 6.52 14.95 -3.45
N VAL A 118 5.54 14.03 -3.32
CA VAL A 118 4.38 14.17 -2.43
C VAL A 118 4.82 14.28 -0.96
N LEU A 119 5.81 13.51 -0.52
CA LEU A 119 6.29 13.56 0.86
C LEU A 119 7.06 14.85 1.17
N CYS A 120 7.75 15.41 0.18
CA CYS A 120 8.44 16.70 0.30
C CYS A 120 7.46 17.88 0.36
N VAL A 121 6.20 17.70 -0.06
CA VAL A 121 5.17 18.73 0.06
C VAL A 121 4.78 18.89 1.53
N ASN A 122 5.23 19.97 2.14
CA ASN A 122 4.84 20.42 3.48
C ASN A 122 5.02 19.37 4.62
N PRO A 123 6.26 18.96 4.96
CA PRO A 123 6.54 18.02 6.03
C PRO A 123 5.92 18.39 7.39
N ALA A 124 5.77 19.70 7.65
CA ALA A 124 5.18 20.20 8.88
C ALA A 124 3.68 19.82 9.01
N ARG A 125 2.95 19.70 7.91
CA ARG A 125 1.53 19.25 7.94
C ARG A 125 1.40 17.78 8.30
N TRP A 126 2.32 16.93 7.86
CA TRP A 126 2.36 15.52 8.25
C TRP A 126 2.53 15.33 9.76
N LEU A 127 3.34 16.19 10.39
CA LEU A 127 3.65 16.12 11.82
C LEU A 127 2.59 16.81 12.70
N ARG A 128 1.91 17.83 12.16
CA ARG A 128 0.82 18.53 12.85
C ARG A 128 -0.53 17.83 12.70
N ALA A 129 -0.54 16.52 12.52
CA ALA A 129 -1.72 15.70 12.21
C ALA A 129 -2.83 15.69 13.30
N ASP A 130 -2.88 16.69 14.14
CA ASP A 130 -4.00 17.00 15.03
C ASP A 130 -4.86 18.11 14.41
N HIS A 131 -5.36 17.83 13.18
CA HIS A 131 -6.27 18.72 12.43
C HIS A 131 -7.70 18.72 13.00
N THR A 132 -7.84 18.51 14.31
CA THR A 132 -9.14 18.48 15.01
C THR A 132 -9.93 19.77 14.87
N HIS A 133 -9.30 20.85 14.43
CA HIS A 133 -9.90 22.18 14.27
C HIS A 133 -10.29 22.53 12.84
N LEU A 134 -9.89 21.76 11.82
CA LEU A 134 -10.26 22.02 10.44
C LEU A 134 -11.49 21.18 10.04
N PRO A 135 -12.44 21.73 9.28
CA PRO A 135 -13.55 20.96 8.75
C PRO A 135 -13.01 19.88 7.81
N ARG A 136 -13.60 18.68 7.90
CA ARG A 136 -13.26 17.58 7.00
C ARG A 136 -13.74 17.88 5.60
N GLU A 137 -12.83 17.77 4.64
CA GLU A 137 -13.14 17.99 3.24
C GLU A 137 -13.48 16.65 2.57
N THR A 138 -14.70 16.55 2.04
CA THR A 138 -15.18 15.41 1.25
C THR A 138 -15.72 15.87 -0.09
N GLY A 139 -15.27 17.04 -0.54
CA GLY A 139 -15.69 17.67 -1.78
C GLY A 139 -15.23 16.92 -3.04
N PRO A 140 -15.77 17.33 -4.21
CA PRO A 140 -15.49 16.64 -5.48
C PRO A 140 -13.99 16.59 -5.85
N PHE A 141 -13.21 17.59 -5.45
CA PHE A 141 -11.76 17.61 -5.68
C PHE A 141 -11.05 16.49 -4.93
N VAL A 142 -11.35 16.30 -3.65
CA VAL A 142 -10.76 15.22 -2.84
C VAL A 142 -11.19 13.85 -3.37
N MET A 143 -12.45 13.71 -3.78
CA MET A 143 -12.95 12.48 -4.43
C MET A 143 -12.22 12.21 -5.74
N PHE A 144 -11.99 13.22 -6.56
CA PHE A 144 -11.22 13.08 -7.79
C PHE A 144 -9.77 12.64 -7.53
N LEU A 145 -9.11 13.20 -6.52
CA LEU A 145 -7.78 12.74 -6.12
C LEU A 145 -7.79 11.28 -5.68
N MET A 146 -8.79 10.85 -4.88
CA MET A 146 -8.93 9.44 -4.47
C MET A 146 -9.23 8.52 -5.67
N PHE A 147 -9.95 8.98 -6.68
CA PHE A 147 -10.15 8.26 -7.93
C PHE A 147 -8.82 8.05 -8.67
N LEU A 148 -7.98 9.08 -8.77
CA LEU A 148 -6.64 8.94 -9.37
C LEU A 148 -5.74 7.98 -8.58
N VAL A 149 -5.79 8.03 -7.24
CA VAL A 149 -5.12 7.05 -6.39
C VAL A 149 -5.66 5.64 -6.65
N GLY A 150 -6.94 5.52 -6.93
CA GLY A 150 -7.58 4.27 -7.35
C GLY A 150 -6.99 3.73 -8.66
N ILE A 151 -6.92 4.55 -9.71
CA ILE A 151 -6.30 4.16 -10.99
C ILE A 151 -4.86 3.69 -10.74
N TRP A 152 -4.11 4.44 -9.95
CA TRP A 152 -2.76 4.06 -9.57
C TRP A 152 -2.70 2.70 -8.87
N THR A 153 -3.55 2.49 -7.86
CA THR A 153 -3.63 1.22 -7.12
C THR A 153 -3.98 0.04 -8.04
N GLY A 154 -4.83 0.28 -9.02
CA GLY A 154 -5.17 -0.70 -10.06
C GLY A 154 -3.97 -1.06 -10.94
N LEU A 155 -3.21 -0.06 -11.38
CA LEU A 155 -2.00 -0.24 -12.19
C LEU A 155 -0.90 -0.93 -11.39
N VAL A 156 -0.40 -0.27 -10.36
CA VAL A 156 0.69 -0.74 -9.50
C VAL A 156 0.33 -0.44 -8.05
N VAL A 157 0.43 -1.45 -7.20
CA VAL A 157 0.07 -1.30 -5.77
C VAL A 157 1.13 -0.54 -4.96
N LEU A 158 2.33 -0.32 -5.56
CA LEU A 158 3.43 0.40 -4.93
C LEU A 158 3.01 1.83 -4.57
N ASP A 159 3.33 2.26 -3.35
CA ASP A 159 3.08 3.60 -2.80
C ASP A 159 1.65 4.13 -2.82
N SER A 160 0.67 3.33 -3.26
CA SER A 160 -0.74 3.71 -3.25
C SER A 160 -1.20 4.24 -1.89
N GLY A 161 -0.68 3.64 -0.82
CA GLY A 161 -0.98 4.04 0.53
C GLY A 161 -0.40 5.40 0.91
N THR A 162 0.76 5.75 0.40
CA THR A 162 1.39 7.07 0.59
C THR A 162 0.54 8.16 -0.05
N TYR A 163 0.07 7.93 -1.28
CA TYR A 163 -0.81 8.86 -1.97
C TYR A 163 -2.17 8.98 -1.28
N ALA A 164 -2.78 7.85 -0.88
CA ALA A 164 -4.03 7.87 -0.14
C ALA A 164 -3.91 8.63 1.19
N LEU A 165 -2.83 8.40 1.96
CA LEU A 165 -2.57 9.15 3.19
C LEU A 165 -2.37 10.64 2.91
N ALA A 166 -1.63 10.99 1.86
CA ALA A 166 -1.43 12.39 1.50
C ALA A 166 -2.76 13.09 1.21
N VAL A 167 -3.61 12.49 0.40
CA VAL A 167 -4.94 13.03 0.11
C VAL A 167 -5.78 13.15 1.39
N LEU A 168 -5.83 12.10 2.20
CA LEU A 168 -6.68 12.06 3.41
C LEU A 168 -6.18 13.01 4.50
N VAL A 169 -4.86 13.16 4.69
CA VAL A 169 -4.29 14.02 5.73
C VAL A 169 -4.15 15.46 5.25
N LEU A 170 -3.59 15.69 4.05
CA LEU A 170 -3.25 17.04 3.59
C LEU A 170 -4.42 17.75 2.92
N ALA A 171 -5.28 17.04 2.18
CA ALA A 171 -6.39 17.62 1.45
C ALA A 171 -7.73 17.42 2.18
N ALA A 172 -7.98 16.25 2.78
CA ALA A 172 -9.25 15.94 3.43
C ALA A 172 -9.27 16.22 4.96
N HIS A 173 -8.12 16.57 5.55
CA HIS A 173 -7.96 16.98 6.95
C HIS A 173 -8.36 15.90 7.99
N TYR A 174 -8.19 14.61 7.65
CA TYR A 174 -8.37 13.53 8.61
C TYR A 174 -7.15 13.40 9.52
N SER A 175 -7.37 12.98 10.78
CA SER A 175 -6.27 12.58 11.65
C SER A 175 -5.53 11.38 11.05
N ILE A 176 -4.25 11.23 11.38
CA ILE A 176 -3.43 10.14 10.82
C ILE A 176 -4.01 8.75 11.13
N ARG A 177 -4.68 8.58 12.30
CA ARG A 177 -5.34 7.32 12.67
C ARG A 177 -6.53 7.03 11.78
N GLN A 178 -7.42 8.00 11.61
CA GLN A 178 -8.61 7.88 10.74
C GLN A 178 -8.19 7.73 9.28
N ALA A 179 -7.19 8.49 8.84
CA ALA A 179 -6.63 8.37 7.48
C ALA A 179 -6.08 6.95 7.22
N ASN A 180 -5.36 6.37 8.19
CA ASN A 180 -4.90 4.97 8.08
C ASN A 180 -6.05 3.96 8.04
N ALA A 181 -7.12 4.19 8.80
CA ALA A 181 -8.30 3.33 8.79
C ALA A 181 -9.04 3.40 7.45
N ILE A 182 -9.29 4.63 6.93
CA ILE A 182 -9.90 4.86 5.61
C ILE A 182 -9.03 4.25 4.51
N LYS A 183 -7.72 4.50 4.55
CA LYS A 183 -6.76 3.94 3.60
C LYS A 183 -6.83 2.41 3.56
N ALA A 184 -6.83 1.76 4.75
CA ALA A 184 -6.89 0.31 4.83
C ALA A 184 -8.16 -0.24 4.17
N LEU A 185 -9.32 0.39 4.40
CA LEU A 185 -10.57 0.02 3.78
C LEU A 185 -10.55 0.25 2.26
N ALA A 186 -10.15 1.45 1.83
CA ALA A 186 -10.20 1.84 0.42
C ALA A 186 -9.21 1.05 -0.44
N ILE A 187 -7.94 0.96 -0.01
CA ILE A 187 -6.92 0.18 -0.75
C ILE A 187 -7.22 -1.31 -0.65
N GLY A 188 -7.56 -1.84 0.53
CA GLY A 188 -7.88 -3.24 0.70
C GLY A 188 -8.99 -3.69 -0.26
N THR A 189 -10.06 -2.91 -0.38
CA THR A 189 -11.16 -3.20 -1.32
C THR A 189 -10.73 -3.02 -2.78
N ALA A 190 -9.98 -1.97 -3.11
CA ALA A 190 -9.47 -1.74 -4.47
C ALA A 190 -8.53 -2.85 -4.93
N VAL A 191 -7.67 -3.32 -4.02
CA VAL A 191 -6.75 -4.45 -4.26
C VAL A 191 -7.53 -5.76 -4.43
N ALA A 192 -8.60 -5.98 -3.64
CA ALA A 192 -9.45 -7.16 -3.81
C ALA A 192 -10.09 -7.21 -5.20
N VAL A 193 -10.65 -6.09 -5.66
CA VAL A 193 -11.25 -5.99 -6.99
C VAL A 193 -10.20 -6.19 -8.09
N SER A 194 -9.04 -5.56 -7.97
CA SER A 194 -7.95 -5.74 -8.93
C SER A 194 -7.43 -7.18 -8.95
N LEU A 195 -7.35 -7.82 -7.78
CA LEU A 195 -6.93 -9.22 -7.66
C LEU A 195 -7.90 -10.18 -8.37
N LEU A 196 -9.22 -9.89 -8.34
CA LEU A 196 -10.19 -10.67 -9.10
C LEU A 196 -9.94 -10.57 -10.61
N ILE A 197 -9.61 -9.37 -11.11
CA ILE A 197 -9.29 -9.14 -12.52
C ILE A 197 -8.03 -9.92 -12.92
N PHE A 198 -6.94 -9.80 -12.17
CA PHE A 198 -5.68 -10.49 -12.46
C PHE A 198 -5.75 -12.00 -12.21
N GLY A 199 -6.46 -12.42 -11.17
CA GLY A 199 -6.66 -13.84 -10.85
C GLY A 199 -7.42 -14.58 -11.92
N TRP A 200 -8.40 -13.93 -12.56
CA TRP A 200 -9.13 -14.47 -13.70
C TRP A 200 -8.23 -14.77 -14.92
N HIS A 201 -7.14 -13.98 -15.08
CA HIS A 201 -6.16 -14.16 -16.14
C HIS A 201 -5.00 -15.09 -15.74
N GLY A 202 -5.05 -15.76 -14.59
CA GLY A 202 -3.99 -16.65 -14.12
C GLY A 202 -2.68 -15.95 -13.74
N GLN A 203 -2.71 -14.65 -13.52
CA GLN A 203 -1.54 -13.81 -13.28
C GLN A 203 -1.13 -13.73 -11.80
N VAL A 204 -1.24 -14.81 -11.03
CA VAL A 204 -0.88 -14.86 -9.60
C VAL A 204 -0.09 -16.12 -9.30
N GLU A 205 1.12 -15.97 -8.73
CA GLU A 205 1.94 -17.08 -8.24
C GLU A 205 1.60 -17.40 -6.78
N TRP A 206 0.65 -18.33 -6.60
CA TRP A 206 0.10 -18.66 -5.28
C TRP A 206 1.10 -19.27 -4.32
N ALA A 207 2.07 -20.05 -4.84
CA ALA A 207 3.09 -20.68 -4.01
C ALA A 207 3.94 -19.64 -3.24
N TRP A 208 4.10 -18.44 -3.79
CA TRP A 208 4.85 -17.35 -3.20
C TRP A 208 3.95 -16.37 -2.44
N ALA A 209 2.71 -16.21 -2.91
CA ALA A 209 1.73 -15.36 -2.25
C ALA A 209 1.37 -15.85 -0.83
N ILE A 210 1.28 -17.18 -0.62
CA ILE A 210 0.87 -17.77 0.66
C ILE A 210 1.87 -17.45 1.78
N PRO A 211 3.19 -17.78 1.68
CA PRO A 211 4.13 -17.45 2.75
C PRO A 211 4.26 -15.94 2.98
N LEU A 212 4.23 -15.11 1.93
CA LEU A 212 4.16 -13.65 2.06
C LEU A 212 2.94 -13.21 2.87
N SER A 213 1.79 -13.83 2.64
CA SER A 213 0.54 -13.47 3.33
C SER A 213 0.58 -13.84 4.81
N ILE A 214 1.15 -14.99 5.16
CA ILE A 214 1.35 -15.39 6.55
C ILE A 214 2.24 -14.37 7.27
N GLY A 215 3.36 -13.98 6.67
CA GLY A 215 4.20 -12.91 7.18
C GLY A 215 3.43 -11.58 7.32
N SER A 216 2.67 -11.21 6.29
CA SER A 216 1.88 -9.97 6.26
C SER A 216 0.86 -9.88 7.40
N ILE A 217 0.23 -10.99 7.82
CA ILE A 217 -0.67 -11.01 8.98
C ILE A 217 0.09 -10.55 10.23
N LEU A 218 1.24 -11.17 10.51
CA LEU A 218 2.05 -10.86 11.70
C LEU A 218 2.54 -9.40 11.67
N GLY A 219 3.06 -8.98 10.53
CA GLY A 219 3.49 -7.60 10.32
C GLY A 219 2.38 -6.58 10.47
N SER A 220 1.21 -6.83 9.89
CA SER A 220 0.06 -5.94 9.98
C SER A 220 -0.46 -5.81 11.42
N LEU A 221 -0.47 -6.88 12.20
CA LEU A 221 -0.81 -6.84 13.62
C LEU A 221 0.11 -5.91 14.42
N ALA A 222 1.41 -5.93 14.12
CA ALA A 222 2.38 -5.02 14.74
C ALA A 222 2.23 -3.58 14.21
N GLY A 223 2.05 -3.41 12.89
CA GLY A 223 1.90 -2.11 12.23
C GLY A 223 0.69 -1.32 12.71
N VAL A 224 -0.46 -1.97 12.92
CA VAL A 224 -1.65 -1.31 13.46
C VAL A 224 -1.41 -0.78 14.87
N ARG A 225 -0.63 -1.47 15.73
CA ARG A 225 -0.30 -0.95 17.07
C ARG A 225 0.44 0.38 16.97
N VAL A 226 1.36 0.51 16.01
CA VAL A 226 2.09 1.76 15.75
C VAL A 226 1.14 2.83 15.22
N ALA A 227 0.28 2.49 14.26
CA ALA A 227 -0.69 3.42 13.66
C ALA A 227 -1.75 3.93 14.66
N LEU A 228 -2.07 3.14 15.70
CA LEU A 228 -2.99 3.52 16.78
C LEU A 228 -2.29 4.21 17.97
N SER A 229 -0.95 4.25 17.97
CA SER A 229 -0.21 4.83 19.11
C SER A 229 -0.44 6.34 19.24
N PRO A 230 -0.23 6.93 20.44
CA PRO A 230 -0.30 8.38 20.64
C PRO A 230 0.70 9.16 19.75
N HIS A 231 1.79 8.50 19.34
CA HIS A 231 2.83 9.08 18.50
C HIS A 231 2.74 8.64 17.03
N ALA A 232 1.57 8.17 16.59
CA ALA A 232 1.37 7.62 15.24
C ALA A 232 1.89 8.56 14.14
N ALA A 233 1.59 9.85 14.20
CA ALA A 233 2.03 10.83 13.20
C ALA A 233 3.55 10.87 13.03
N LYS A 234 4.32 10.87 14.14
CA LYS A 234 5.79 10.88 14.10
C LYS A 234 6.34 9.57 13.54
N TRP A 235 5.78 8.43 13.95
CA TRP A 235 6.23 7.13 13.47
C TRP A 235 5.89 6.90 12.01
N VAL A 236 4.66 7.20 11.59
CA VAL A 236 4.22 7.10 10.20
C VAL A 236 5.13 7.94 9.31
N PHE A 237 5.36 9.21 9.65
CA PHE A 237 6.21 10.09 8.86
C PHE A 237 7.67 9.60 8.77
N ARG A 238 8.26 9.16 9.89
CA ARG A 238 9.62 8.60 9.89
C ARG A 238 9.75 7.33 9.05
N LEU A 239 8.77 6.44 9.14
CA LEU A 239 8.75 5.22 8.36
C LEU A 239 8.59 5.51 6.86
N LEU A 240 7.71 6.45 6.49
CA LEU A 240 7.57 6.90 5.10
C LEU A 240 8.90 7.45 4.56
N LEU A 241 9.57 8.32 5.32
CA LEU A 241 10.89 8.85 4.92
C LEU A 241 11.94 7.74 4.77
N ALA A 242 11.99 6.79 5.72
CA ALA A 242 12.95 5.70 5.67
C ALA A 242 12.73 4.78 4.47
N VAL A 243 11.48 4.45 4.15
CA VAL A 243 11.15 3.61 2.98
C VAL A 243 11.48 4.35 1.69
N LEU A 244 11.07 5.61 1.55
CA LEU A 244 11.38 6.37 0.34
C LEU A 244 12.88 6.61 0.16
N ALA A 245 13.63 6.83 1.25
CA ALA A 245 15.09 6.91 1.17
C ALA A 245 15.68 5.58 0.67
N PHE A 246 15.17 4.45 1.15
CA PHE A 246 15.56 3.12 0.68
C PHE A 246 15.25 2.92 -0.81
N GLU A 247 14.07 3.32 -1.27
CA GLU A 247 13.66 3.24 -2.69
C GLU A 247 14.55 4.11 -3.58
N VAL A 248 14.85 5.35 -3.16
CA VAL A 248 15.76 6.24 -3.88
C VAL A 248 17.17 5.64 -3.99
N ILE A 249 17.69 5.08 -2.89
CA ILE A 249 19.01 4.41 -2.91
C ILE A 249 19.00 3.25 -3.91
N ARG A 250 17.95 2.43 -3.93
CA ARG A 250 17.80 1.34 -4.89
C ARG A 250 17.74 1.83 -6.33
N LEU A 251 16.96 2.89 -6.59
CA LEU A 251 16.84 3.50 -7.91
C LEU A 251 18.21 3.99 -8.41
N VAL A 252 18.94 4.71 -7.57
CA VAL A 252 20.29 5.25 -7.91
C VAL A 252 21.30 4.12 -8.09
N ALA A 253 21.21 3.06 -7.30
CA ALA A 253 22.07 1.88 -7.44
C ALA A 253 21.76 0.99 -8.65
N GLY A 254 20.73 1.31 -9.44
CA GLY A 254 20.32 0.52 -10.60
C GLY A 254 19.77 -0.86 -10.22
N LEU A 255 19.19 -0.99 -9.03
CA LEU A 255 18.63 -2.24 -8.50
C LEU A 255 17.11 -2.36 -8.73
N LEU A 256 16.54 -1.51 -9.56
CA LEU A 256 15.13 -1.53 -10.00
C LEU A 256 14.99 -2.07 -11.41
#